data_87172a69802cadab4a32c49c040fc2a2
#
_entry.id   87172a69802cadab4a32c49c040fc2a2
#
_cell.length_a   1.000
_cell.length_b   1.000
_cell.length_c   1.000
_cell.angle_alpha   90.00
_cell.angle_beta   90.00
_cell.angle_gamma   90.00
#
_symmetry.space_group_name_H-M   'P 1'
#
loop_
_entity.id
_entity.type
_entity.pdbx_description
1 polymer ?
#
loop_
_entity_poly.entity_id
_entity_poly.type
_entity_poly.pdbx_seq_one_letter_code
_entity_poly.pdbx_strand_id
1 'polypeptide(L)'
;MWIGDVGQSTWGEVDFRNPAQSGGSNFGWRCYEGNAAYNTTNCGSTSSYGFPIFQYPHDISDGGECVIGGYVYRGSTYPQLHGYYICADYISGNAWKIKPNNAGGWDIYLQKNVPLSIVSFGEDETG
;
A
#
# COMPACT_ATOMS: atom_id res chain seq x y z
N MET A 1 6.45 3.76 8.62
CA MET A 1 6.91 3.77 7.21
C MET A 1 5.86 3.07 6.37
N TRP A 2 5.53 3.64 5.23
CA TRP A 2 4.61 3.09 4.25
C TRP A 2 5.41 2.59 3.06
N ILE A 3 5.03 1.46 2.48
CA ILE A 3 5.74 0.81 1.38
C ILE A 3 4.67 0.34 0.39
N GLY A 4 4.82 0.73 -0.88
CA GLY A 4 4.08 0.13 -1.98
C GLY A 4 4.92 -0.99 -2.58
N ASP A 5 4.37 -2.18 -2.69
CA ASP A 5 5.01 -3.35 -3.31
C ASP A 5 4.15 -3.82 -4.47
N VAL A 6 4.73 -3.87 -5.65
CA VAL A 6 4.02 -4.24 -6.87
C VAL A 6 3.61 -5.73 -6.86
N GLY A 7 4.36 -6.55 -6.12
CA GLY A 7 4.21 -7.99 -6.20
C GLY A 7 4.79 -8.60 -7.48
N GLN A 8 4.58 -9.89 -7.68
CA GLN A 8 5.16 -10.62 -8.81
C GLN A 8 4.16 -10.80 -9.96
N SER A 9 2.93 -11.21 -9.66
CA SER A 9 1.99 -11.60 -10.71
C SER A 9 0.51 -11.50 -10.35
N THR A 10 0.15 -11.37 -9.09
CA THR A 10 -1.24 -11.51 -8.65
C THR A 10 -1.72 -10.35 -7.78
N TRP A 11 -0.87 -9.82 -6.92
CA TRP A 11 -1.26 -8.83 -5.92
C TRP A 11 -0.30 -7.65 -5.88
N GLY A 12 -0.84 -6.44 -6.04
CA GLY A 12 -0.20 -5.22 -5.58
C GLY A 12 -0.57 -4.97 -4.12
N GLU A 13 0.34 -4.42 -3.32
CA GLU A 13 0.10 -4.27 -1.88
C GLU A 13 0.69 -3.00 -1.28
N VAL A 14 0.15 -2.63 -0.13
CA VAL A 14 0.70 -1.57 0.71
C VAL A 14 1.00 -2.14 2.08
N ASP A 15 2.26 -2.04 2.46
CA ASP A 15 2.73 -2.41 3.77
C ASP A 15 2.86 -1.22 4.71
N PHE A 16 2.69 -1.49 5.97
CA PHE A 16 2.94 -0.51 7.03
C PHE A 16 3.86 -1.05 8.10
N ARG A 17 4.96 -0.36 8.32
CA ARG A 17 5.83 -0.61 9.46
C ARG A 17 5.64 0.48 10.51
N ASN A 18 5.22 0.06 11.70
CA ASN A 18 5.12 0.97 12.84
C ASN A 18 6.52 1.50 13.19
N PRO A 19 6.72 2.83 13.31
CA PRO A 19 8.00 3.42 13.70
C PRO A 19 8.54 2.94 15.06
N ALA A 20 7.66 2.52 15.97
CA ALA A 20 8.06 2.00 17.28
C ALA A 20 8.63 0.57 17.25
N GLN A 21 8.50 -0.16 16.14
CA GLN A 21 9.08 -1.48 16.00
C GLN A 21 10.60 -1.40 15.82
N SER A 22 11.34 -2.12 16.66
CA SER A 22 12.80 -2.30 16.52
C SER A 22 13.12 -3.34 15.45
N GLY A 23 14.32 -3.26 14.86
CA GLY A 23 14.80 -4.20 13.84
C GLY A 23 14.21 -3.97 12.46
N GLY A 24 14.47 -4.89 11.55
CA GLY A 24 13.90 -4.94 10.20
C GLY A 24 12.55 -5.66 10.16
N SER A 25 11.75 -5.39 9.15
CA SER A 25 10.55 -6.16 8.84
C SER A 25 10.81 -7.04 7.62
N ASN A 26 10.26 -8.26 7.65
CA ASN A 26 10.24 -9.16 6.50
C ASN A 26 8.79 -9.23 6.02
N PHE A 27 8.50 -8.68 4.84
CA PHE A 27 7.16 -8.63 4.25
C PHE A 27 6.81 -9.87 3.41
N GLY A 28 7.62 -10.91 3.49
CA GLY A 28 7.24 -12.25 3.05
C GLY A 28 7.76 -12.68 1.68
N TRP A 29 8.24 -11.79 0.84
CA TRP A 29 8.80 -12.19 -0.45
C TRP A 29 9.99 -13.15 -0.26
N ARG A 30 10.05 -14.27 -0.99
CA ARG A 30 9.14 -14.82 -2.03
C ARG A 30 8.12 -15.84 -1.50
N CYS A 31 8.02 -16.00 -0.19
CA CYS A 31 7.15 -16.99 0.42
C CYS A 31 5.68 -16.62 0.23
N TYR A 32 5.41 -15.33 0.27
CA TYR A 32 4.09 -14.74 0.11
C TYR A 32 4.12 -13.62 -0.92
N GLU A 33 2.99 -13.42 -1.60
CA GLU A 33 2.64 -12.29 -2.43
C GLU A 33 1.30 -11.78 -1.90
N GLY A 34 1.28 -10.58 -1.32
CA GLY A 34 0.16 -10.17 -0.49
C GLY A 34 -0.06 -11.12 0.69
N ASN A 35 -1.30 -11.47 0.92
CA ASN A 35 -1.69 -12.48 1.91
C ASN A 35 -1.67 -13.91 1.35
N ALA A 36 -1.32 -14.10 0.08
CA ALA A 36 -1.34 -15.39 -0.58
C ALA A 36 0.04 -16.06 -0.53
N ALA A 37 0.06 -17.39 -0.30
CA ALA A 37 1.28 -18.17 -0.43
C ALA A 37 1.72 -18.21 -1.91
N TYR A 38 2.98 -17.86 -2.16
CA TYR A 38 3.56 -17.88 -3.52
C TYR A 38 4.54 -19.05 -3.68
N ASN A 39 5.72 -18.98 -3.08
CA ASN A 39 6.69 -20.07 -3.10
C ASN A 39 7.23 -20.32 -1.68
N THR A 40 6.59 -21.24 -0.99
CA THR A 40 6.86 -21.51 0.42
C THR A 40 8.00 -22.49 0.68
N THR A 41 8.71 -22.95 -0.37
CA THR A 41 9.88 -23.85 -0.20
C THR A 41 10.99 -23.19 0.60
N ASN A 42 11.38 -23.81 1.71
CA ASN A 42 12.38 -23.29 2.66
C ASN A 42 12.00 -21.94 3.30
N CYS A 43 10.70 -21.68 3.47
CA CYS A 43 10.22 -20.51 4.18
C CYS A 43 10.11 -20.75 5.68
N GLY A 44 10.17 -19.65 6.44
CA GLY A 44 9.97 -19.67 7.88
C GLY A 44 8.50 -19.82 8.28
N SER A 45 8.24 -19.75 9.59
CA SER A 45 6.87 -19.69 10.11
C SER A 45 6.16 -18.43 9.61
N THR A 46 4.85 -18.55 9.33
CA THR A 46 3.99 -17.42 8.95
C THR A 46 4.09 -16.23 9.92
N SER A 47 4.27 -16.52 11.20
CA SER A 47 4.42 -15.48 12.25
C SER A 47 5.71 -14.66 12.16
N SER A 48 6.66 -15.05 11.30
CA SER A 48 7.90 -14.29 11.07
C SER A 48 7.78 -13.21 9.99
N TYR A 49 6.62 -13.14 9.32
CA TYR A 49 6.36 -12.18 8.25
C TYR A 49 5.38 -11.10 8.69
N GLY A 50 5.59 -9.87 8.19
CA GLY A 50 4.59 -8.81 8.19
C GLY A 50 3.70 -8.96 6.96
N PHE A 51 2.40 -8.90 7.16
CA PHE A 51 1.45 -8.93 6.04
C PHE A 51 0.94 -7.53 5.72
N PRO A 52 0.53 -7.29 4.46
CA PRO A 52 0.10 -5.97 4.02
C PRO A 52 -1.16 -5.50 4.77
N ILE A 53 -1.27 -4.20 4.92
CA ILE A 53 -2.47 -3.55 5.45
C ILE A 53 -3.56 -3.41 4.39
N PHE A 54 -3.18 -3.49 3.12
CA PHE A 54 -4.04 -3.40 1.96
C PHE A 54 -3.41 -4.16 0.80
N GLN A 55 -4.21 -4.88 0.05
CA GLN A 55 -3.81 -5.49 -1.23
C GLN A 55 -4.94 -5.37 -2.25
N TYR A 56 -4.59 -5.40 -3.52
CA TYR A 56 -5.52 -5.41 -4.63
C TYR A 56 -5.02 -6.34 -5.74
N PRO A 57 -5.94 -6.94 -6.54
CA PRO A 57 -5.54 -7.90 -7.58
C PRO A 57 -4.85 -7.19 -8.75
N HIS A 58 -3.95 -7.90 -9.41
CA HIS A 58 -3.45 -7.53 -10.73
C HIS A 58 -4.56 -7.73 -11.78
N ASP A 59 -5.52 -6.84 -11.75
CA ASP A 59 -6.67 -6.78 -12.64
C ASP A 59 -7.01 -5.32 -12.89
N ILE A 60 -6.88 -4.87 -14.14
CA ILE A 60 -7.09 -3.46 -14.52
C ILE A 60 -8.52 -2.99 -14.19
N SER A 61 -9.50 -3.90 -14.21
CA SER A 61 -10.90 -3.56 -13.94
C SER A 61 -11.17 -3.28 -12.44
N ASP A 62 -10.50 -3.99 -11.55
CA ASP A 62 -10.78 -3.94 -10.11
C ASP A 62 -9.62 -3.46 -9.24
N GLY A 63 -8.40 -3.55 -9.73
CA GLY A 63 -7.20 -3.17 -8.97
C GLY A 63 -6.24 -2.33 -9.78
N GLY A 64 -5.36 -2.99 -10.47
CA GLY A 64 -4.28 -2.41 -11.26
C GLY A 64 -3.12 -3.39 -11.35
N GLU A 65 -1.92 -2.90 -11.67
CA GLU A 65 -0.75 -3.76 -11.83
C GLU A 65 0.54 -3.14 -11.26
N CYS A 66 0.51 -1.85 -10.91
CA CYS A 66 1.74 -1.15 -10.52
C CYS A 66 1.45 -0.06 -9.49
N VAL A 67 1.51 -0.42 -8.21
CA VAL A 67 1.34 0.54 -7.13
C VAL A 67 2.49 1.54 -7.09
N ILE A 68 2.12 2.80 -7.05
CA ILE A 68 3.02 3.93 -6.80
C ILE A 68 2.79 4.39 -5.37
N GLY A 69 3.84 4.30 -4.57
CA GLY A 69 3.83 4.80 -3.19
C GLY A 69 3.78 6.32 -3.14
N GLY A 70 3.31 6.84 -2.05
CA GLY A 70 2.96 8.23 -1.85
C GLY A 70 3.33 8.77 -0.48
N TYR A 71 2.52 9.66 0.00
CA TYR A 71 2.74 10.38 1.24
C TYR A 71 1.50 10.40 2.12
N VAL A 72 1.72 10.60 3.42
CA VAL A 72 0.62 10.94 4.33
C VAL A 72 0.36 12.44 4.19
N TYR A 73 -0.83 12.80 3.75
CA TYR A 73 -1.20 14.20 3.58
C TYR A 73 -1.29 14.92 4.93
N ARG A 74 -0.55 16.03 5.07
CA ARG A 74 -0.46 16.85 6.29
C ARG A 74 -0.82 18.31 6.06
N GLY A 75 -1.07 18.67 4.80
CA GLY A 75 -1.40 20.03 4.42
C GLY A 75 -2.76 20.50 4.95
N SER A 76 -2.96 21.81 4.97
CA SER A 76 -4.20 22.44 5.41
C SER A 76 -5.18 22.73 4.27
N THR A 77 -4.72 22.68 3.02
CA THR A 77 -5.54 23.02 1.84
C THR A 77 -6.72 22.07 1.65
N TYR A 78 -6.50 20.78 1.94
CA TYR A 78 -7.53 19.75 1.83
C TYR A 78 -7.73 19.01 3.17
N PRO A 79 -8.39 19.64 4.16
CA PRO A 79 -8.50 19.10 5.52
C PRO A 79 -9.13 17.71 5.58
N GLN A 80 -9.99 17.36 4.61
CA GLN A 80 -10.61 16.03 4.49
C GLN A 80 -9.61 14.91 4.12
N LEU A 81 -8.41 15.25 3.68
CA LEU A 81 -7.33 14.31 3.38
C LEU A 81 -6.32 14.18 4.51
N HIS A 82 -6.40 15.05 5.51
CA HIS A 82 -5.41 15.09 6.59
C HIS A 82 -5.30 13.76 7.32
N GLY A 83 -4.07 13.25 7.42
CA GLY A 83 -3.75 11.97 8.06
C GLY A 83 -3.93 10.73 7.17
N TYR A 84 -4.43 10.89 5.94
CA TYR A 84 -4.48 9.78 4.99
C TYR A 84 -3.16 9.62 4.24
N TYR A 85 -2.68 8.38 4.15
CA TYR A 85 -1.69 7.98 3.16
C TYR A 85 -2.37 7.88 1.80
N ILE A 86 -1.78 8.48 0.79
CA ILE A 86 -2.31 8.51 -0.58
C ILE A 86 -1.35 7.76 -1.48
N CYS A 87 -1.86 6.78 -2.22
CA CYS A 87 -1.14 6.03 -3.23
C CYS A 87 -2.03 5.80 -4.45
N ALA A 88 -1.43 5.35 -5.55
CA ALA A 88 -2.15 5.12 -6.79
C ALA A 88 -1.57 3.93 -7.56
N ASP A 89 -2.31 3.45 -8.54
CA ASP A 89 -1.83 2.51 -9.53
C ASP A 89 -1.57 3.21 -10.86
N TYR A 90 -0.39 2.99 -11.41
CA TYR A 90 0.05 3.60 -12.68
C TYR A 90 -0.77 3.12 -13.89
N ILE A 91 -1.15 1.84 -13.90
CA ILE A 91 -1.80 1.21 -15.05
C ILE A 91 -3.30 1.49 -15.08
N SER A 92 -3.98 1.26 -13.97
CA SER A 92 -5.44 1.42 -13.90
C SER A 92 -5.90 2.86 -13.67
N GLY A 93 -5.03 3.72 -13.13
CA GLY A 93 -5.41 5.05 -12.67
C GLY A 93 -6.28 5.02 -11.40
N ASN A 94 -6.34 3.91 -10.70
CA ASN A 94 -6.96 3.83 -9.38
C ASN A 94 -6.08 4.54 -8.35
N ALA A 95 -6.71 5.26 -7.44
CA ALA A 95 -6.01 5.91 -6.32
C ALA A 95 -6.71 5.54 -5.01
N TRP A 96 -5.93 5.36 -3.97
CA TRP A 96 -6.43 5.04 -2.64
C TRP A 96 -5.98 6.07 -1.62
N LYS A 97 -6.85 6.32 -0.65
CA LYS A 97 -6.49 6.99 0.59
C LYS A 97 -6.72 6.05 1.76
N ILE A 98 -5.71 5.90 2.61
CA ILE A 98 -5.66 4.90 3.67
C ILE A 98 -5.26 5.56 4.98
N LYS A 99 -5.96 5.25 6.07
CA LYS A 99 -5.54 5.66 7.42
C LYS A 99 -5.92 4.62 8.48
N PRO A 100 -5.23 4.59 9.63
CA PRO A 100 -5.67 3.79 10.77
C PRO A 100 -7.08 4.19 11.23
N ASN A 101 -7.87 3.20 11.65
CA ASN A 101 -9.18 3.44 12.26
C ASN A 101 -9.19 3.16 13.77
N ASN A 102 -10.29 3.54 14.44
CA ASN A 102 -10.44 3.36 15.88
C ASN A 102 -10.65 1.89 16.31
N ALA A 103 -10.88 0.98 15.38
CA ALA A 103 -11.06 -0.45 15.64
C ALA A 103 -9.74 -1.25 15.57
N GLY A 104 -8.61 -0.58 15.35
CA GLY A 104 -7.30 -1.21 15.21
C GLY A 104 -6.99 -1.74 13.80
N GLY A 105 -7.83 -1.40 12.82
CA GLY A 105 -7.64 -1.71 11.41
C GLY A 105 -7.39 -0.45 10.58
N TRP A 106 -7.81 -0.50 9.32
CA TRP A 106 -7.56 0.54 8.32
C TRP A 106 -8.84 0.93 7.60
N ASP A 107 -9.05 2.23 7.42
CA ASP A 107 -10.06 2.77 6.53
C ASP A 107 -9.41 2.97 5.15
N ILE A 108 -9.98 2.33 4.13
CA ILE A 108 -9.46 2.34 2.77
C ILE A 108 -10.57 2.84 1.83
N TYR A 109 -10.26 3.88 1.07
CA TYR A 109 -11.20 4.47 0.12
C TYR A 109 -10.57 4.50 -1.27
N LEU A 110 -11.28 3.96 -2.24
CA LEU A 110 -10.89 3.91 -3.65
C LEU A 110 -11.52 5.07 -4.42
N GLN A 111 -10.70 5.76 -5.21
CA GLN A 111 -11.10 6.63 -6.30
C GLN A 111 -10.69 5.96 -7.62
N LYS A 112 -11.67 5.55 -8.41
CA LYS A 112 -11.42 4.91 -9.72
C LYS A 112 -11.14 5.95 -10.82
N ASN A 113 -10.33 5.54 -11.79
CA ASN A 113 -10.12 6.25 -13.04
C ASN A 113 -9.67 7.72 -12.86
N VAL A 114 -8.68 7.95 -12.02
CA VAL A 114 -7.98 9.24 -12.04
C VAL A 114 -7.39 9.42 -13.44
N PRO A 115 -7.69 10.52 -14.15
CA PRO A 115 -7.34 10.67 -15.57
C PRO A 115 -5.86 11.00 -15.79
N LEU A 116 -4.98 10.40 -15.01
CA LEU A 116 -3.53 10.62 -15.02
C LEU A 116 -2.82 9.28 -14.77
N SER A 117 -1.78 9.02 -15.53
CA SER A 117 -0.81 7.96 -15.20
C SER A 117 0.14 8.50 -14.14
N ILE A 118 -0.18 8.26 -12.88
CA ILE A 118 0.62 8.74 -11.75
C ILE A 118 1.89 7.89 -11.66
N VAL A 119 3.05 8.53 -11.81
CA VAL A 119 4.37 7.87 -11.79
C VAL A 119 5.15 8.12 -10.51
N SER A 120 4.80 9.16 -9.77
CA SER A 120 5.41 9.48 -8.47
C SER A 120 4.55 10.47 -7.70
N PHE A 121 4.86 10.61 -6.43
CA PHE A 121 4.31 11.62 -5.54
C PHE A 121 5.42 12.51 -4.99
N GLY A 122 5.07 13.71 -4.59
CA GLY A 122 5.94 14.63 -3.89
C GLY A 122 5.15 15.35 -2.80
N GLU A 123 5.86 15.76 -1.77
CA GLU A 123 5.33 16.59 -0.68
C GLU A 123 6.02 17.95 -0.75
N ASP A 124 5.27 19.03 -0.65
CA ASP A 124 5.82 20.37 -0.55
C ASP A 124 6.08 20.75 0.91
N GLU A 125 6.58 21.95 1.15
CA GLU A 125 6.91 22.44 2.50
C GLU A 125 5.69 22.63 3.42
N THR A 126 4.50 22.58 2.86
CA THR A 126 3.24 22.72 3.60
C THR A 126 2.53 21.39 3.87
N GLY A 127 3.01 20.26 3.30
CA GLY A 127 2.56 18.89 3.52
C GLY A 127 1.56 18.37 2.50
#